data_864625c33a7c0ee7a046556af40cb89e
#
_entry.id   864625c33a7c0ee7a046556af40cb89e
#
_cell.length_a   1.000
_cell.length_b   1.000
_cell.length_c   1.000
_cell.angle_alpha   90.00
_cell.angle_beta   90.00
_cell.angle_gamma   90.00
#
_symmetry.space_group_name_H-M   'P 1'
#
loop_
_entity.id
_entity.type
_entity.pdbx_description
1 polymer ?
#
loop_
_entity_poly.entity_id
_entity_poly.type
_entity_poly.pdbx_seq_one_letter_code
_entity_poly.pdbx_strand_id
1 'polypeptide(L)'
;RIFGLLERTESEYKRLQEQSAEYELLKNHALLGERSEQARRLEVQALRTKEDARRIKEEIVTLNEWMEEHSKRENRLKEDAEQAESEMDRIEPKLREQIVRLREILPRYAKVRKLKAEYEKQTVQMTRCIDQCKAASEDYEEKYRIFFGEQAGILAQELKEGSPCPVCGSVHHPHKAKISEGGVDEKTVEEAKKIRDEAERKRAAAQEKYQEVRAQFETEEKALFGERYSREDEKQAEDRLAEYESLLAQKRSNLKKLQDAYRKTAEENQRQAGRAENLVLQKTELEERFEQEQEMFRQEI
;
A
#
# COMPACT_ATOMS: atom_id res chain seq x y z
N ARG A 1 88.43 92.60 23.93
CA ARG A 1 88.09 91.18 24.26
C ARG A 1 86.58 90.95 24.50
N ILE A 2 85.84 91.82 25.12
CA ILE A 2 84.40 91.66 25.37
C ILE A 2 83.55 91.85 24.12
N PHE A 3 83.86 92.80 23.20
CA PHE A 3 83.12 92.93 21.98
C PHE A 3 83.26 91.71 21.03
N GLY A 4 84.38 91.05 20.96
CA GLY A 4 84.56 89.86 20.12
C GLY A 4 83.86 88.60 20.67
N LEU A 5 83.64 88.59 21.99
CA LEU A 5 82.77 87.57 22.65
C LEU A 5 81.26 87.81 22.36
N LEU A 6 80.91 89.08 22.42
CA LEU A 6 79.50 89.45 22.11
C LEU A 6 79.14 89.14 20.65
N GLU A 7 79.97 89.46 19.67
CA GLU A 7 79.74 89.13 18.29
C GLU A 7 79.67 87.61 18.01
N ARG A 8 80.54 86.84 18.73
CA ARG A 8 80.43 85.36 18.67
C ARG A 8 79.14 84.78 19.23
N THR A 9 78.77 85.27 20.39
CA THR A 9 77.50 84.82 21.05
C THR A 9 76.23 85.24 20.24
N GLU A 10 76.27 86.49 19.67
CA GLU A 10 75.18 86.91 18.77
C GLU A 10 75.14 86.11 17.47
N SER A 11 76.26 85.77 16.91
CA SER A 11 76.35 84.92 15.69
C SER A 11 75.86 83.48 16.03
N GLU A 12 76.24 82.93 17.17
CA GLU A 12 75.85 81.61 17.61
C GLU A 12 74.36 81.55 17.95
N TYR A 13 73.85 82.64 18.58
CA TYR A 13 72.40 82.76 18.85
C TYR A 13 71.56 82.88 17.57
N LYS A 14 72.02 83.65 16.57
CA LYS A 14 71.33 83.69 15.23
C LYS A 14 71.30 82.33 14.58
N ARG A 15 72.50 81.63 14.60
CA ARG A 15 72.58 80.29 14.02
C ARG A 15 71.65 79.29 14.73
N LEU A 16 71.56 79.35 16.04
CA LEU A 16 70.61 78.52 16.81
C LEU A 16 69.17 78.85 16.53
N GLN A 17 68.86 80.15 16.31
CA GLN A 17 67.48 80.56 15.93
C GLN A 17 67.13 80.02 14.51
N GLU A 18 68.05 80.11 13.56
CA GLU A 18 67.82 79.52 12.19
C GLU A 18 67.71 78.03 12.24
N GLN A 19 68.53 77.31 13.02
CA GLN A 19 68.41 75.87 13.21
C GLN A 19 67.07 75.49 13.93
N SER A 20 66.62 76.31 14.87
CA SER A 20 65.34 76.10 15.52
C SER A 20 64.14 76.22 14.54
N ALA A 21 64.22 77.23 13.64
CA ALA A 21 63.21 77.40 12.61
C ALA A 21 63.17 76.23 11.64
N GLU A 22 64.39 75.79 11.19
CA GLU A 22 64.53 74.64 10.29
C GLU A 22 64.03 73.32 10.94
N TYR A 23 64.31 73.11 12.22
CA TYR A 23 63.84 72.00 13.02
C TYR A 23 62.30 71.96 13.12
N GLU A 24 61.67 73.11 13.41
CA GLU A 24 60.22 73.22 13.48
C GLU A 24 59.59 72.95 12.08
N LEU A 25 60.22 73.37 10.99
CA LEU A 25 59.79 73.07 9.62
C LEU A 25 59.87 71.57 9.34
N LEU A 26 60.97 70.89 9.68
CA LEU A 26 61.13 69.46 9.51
C LEU A 26 60.15 68.68 10.38
N LYS A 27 59.94 69.09 11.62
CA LYS A 27 58.97 68.51 12.52
C LYS A 27 57.52 68.63 11.93
N ASN A 28 57.16 69.77 11.40
CA ASN A 28 55.87 69.94 10.74
C ASN A 28 55.73 69.08 9.50
N HIS A 29 56.80 68.93 8.67
CA HIS A 29 56.81 68.06 7.50
C HIS A 29 56.68 66.58 7.91
N ALA A 30 57.35 66.14 8.99
CA ALA A 30 57.20 64.79 9.49
C ALA A 30 55.77 64.54 9.98
N LEU A 31 55.18 65.49 10.71
CA LEU A 31 53.80 65.39 11.22
C LEU A 31 52.77 65.35 10.07
N LEU A 32 52.96 66.20 9.01
CA LEU A 32 52.14 66.12 7.80
C LEU A 32 52.30 64.79 7.04
N GLY A 33 53.55 64.26 7.03
CA GLY A 33 53.81 62.93 6.47
C GLY A 33 53.05 61.79 7.19
N GLU A 34 53.10 61.80 8.52
CA GLU A 34 52.34 60.86 9.36
C GLU A 34 50.83 60.97 9.13
N ARG A 35 50.28 62.21 9.15
CA ARG A 35 48.87 62.45 8.88
C ARG A 35 48.45 62.02 7.48
N SER A 36 49.23 62.30 6.45
CA SER A 36 48.96 61.85 5.08
C SER A 36 48.93 60.32 4.98
N GLU A 37 49.87 59.61 5.67
CA GLU A 37 49.84 58.15 5.68
C GLU A 37 48.65 57.59 6.43
N GLN A 38 48.24 58.19 7.53
CA GLN A 38 47.07 57.84 8.28
C GLN A 38 45.78 58.10 7.48
N ALA A 39 45.62 59.21 6.82
CA ALA A 39 44.55 59.50 5.91
C ALA A 39 44.44 58.46 4.79
N ARG A 40 45.58 58.08 4.16
CA ARG A 40 45.61 57.05 3.13
C ARG A 40 45.17 55.67 3.64
N ARG A 41 45.52 55.32 4.85
CA ARG A 41 45.08 54.05 5.49
C ARG A 41 43.55 54.05 5.69
N LEU A 42 42.99 55.17 6.22
CA LEU A 42 41.57 55.37 6.44
C LEU A 42 40.79 55.31 5.11
N GLU A 43 41.32 55.97 4.03
CA GLU A 43 40.69 55.93 2.72
C GLU A 43 40.60 54.49 2.18
N VAL A 44 41.69 53.74 2.24
CA VAL A 44 41.73 52.31 1.80
C VAL A 44 40.76 51.46 2.64
N GLN A 45 40.67 51.69 3.94
CA GLN A 45 39.77 50.97 4.83
C GLN A 45 38.32 51.30 4.48
N ALA A 46 37.94 52.59 4.33
CA ALA A 46 36.62 53.02 3.93
C ALA A 46 36.17 52.45 2.56
N LEU A 47 37.12 52.41 1.58
CA LEU A 47 36.82 51.80 0.29
C LEU A 47 36.54 50.29 0.40
N ARG A 48 37.23 49.58 1.25
CA ARG A 48 36.97 48.13 1.51
C ARG A 48 35.61 47.94 2.16
N THR A 49 35.33 48.70 3.24
CA THR A 49 34.03 48.64 3.95
C THR A 49 32.87 48.92 2.98
N LYS A 50 33.03 49.89 2.09
CA LYS A 50 32.04 50.21 1.04
C LYS A 50 31.84 49.05 0.05
N GLU A 51 32.90 48.42 -0.38
CA GLU A 51 32.84 47.27 -1.31
C GLU A 51 32.17 46.08 -0.65
N ASP A 52 32.49 45.79 0.62
CA ASP A 52 31.84 44.72 1.39
C ASP A 52 30.34 44.99 1.57
N ALA A 53 29.96 46.23 1.89
CA ALA A 53 28.54 46.62 1.98
C ALA A 53 27.81 46.48 0.61
N ARG A 54 28.50 46.78 -0.50
CA ARG A 54 27.95 46.57 -1.83
C ARG A 54 27.73 45.12 -2.16
N ARG A 55 28.67 44.25 -1.83
CA ARG A 55 28.52 42.79 -2.04
C ARG A 55 27.36 42.22 -1.24
N ILE A 56 27.21 42.59 0.02
CA ILE A 56 26.08 42.16 0.84
C ILE A 56 24.76 42.68 0.25
N LYS A 57 24.71 43.91 -0.23
CA LYS A 57 23.53 44.46 -0.92
C LYS A 57 23.14 43.61 -2.15
N GLU A 58 24.11 43.24 -2.98
CA GLU A 58 23.87 42.38 -4.15
C GLU A 58 23.36 40.97 -3.72
N GLU A 59 23.94 40.39 -2.65
CA GLU A 59 23.46 39.12 -2.08
C GLU A 59 22.02 39.21 -1.56
N ILE A 60 21.65 40.30 -0.88
CA ILE A 60 20.27 40.55 -0.43
C ILE A 60 19.31 40.60 -1.61
N VAL A 61 19.65 41.25 -2.72
CA VAL A 61 18.81 41.33 -3.91
C VAL A 61 18.56 39.94 -4.50
N THR A 62 19.63 39.18 -4.72
CA THR A 62 19.50 37.81 -5.26
C THR A 62 18.70 36.90 -4.34
N LEU A 63 18.88 37.05 -3.03
CA LEU A 63 18.14 36.26 -2.05
C LEU A 63 16.66 36.64 -2.02
N ASN A 64 16.32 37.92 -2.13
CA ASN A 64 14.93 38.38 -2.20
C ASN A 64 14.21 37.87 -3.47
N GLU A 65 14.89 37.89 -4.63
CA GLU A 65 14.36 37.33 -5.87
C GLU A 65 14.09 35.83 -5.74
N TRP A 66 15.04 35.09 -5.15
CA TRP A 66 14.88 33.68 -4.85
C TRP A 66 13.69 33.42 -3.91
N MET A 67 13.56 34.20 -2.84
CA MET A 67 12.47 34.10 -1.87
C MET A 67 11.10 34.37 -2.49
N GLU A 68 10.99 35.35 -3.40
CA GLU A 68 9.74 35.64 -4.09
C GLU A 68 9.29 34.45 -4.95
N GLU A 69 10.22 33.85 -5.72
CA GLU A 69 9.90 32.67 -6.53
C GLU A 69 9.51 31.47 -5.68
N HIS A 70 10.24 31.21 -4.60
CA HIS A 70 9.97 30.08 -3.70
C HIS A 70 8.71 30.27 -2.85
N SER A 71 8.35 31.50 -2.49
CA SER A 71 7.07 31.81 -1.85
C SER A 71 5.88 31.52 -2.79
N LYS A 72 6.00 31.83 -4.09
CA LYS A 72 4.98 31.45 -5.08
C LYS A 72 4.83 29.94 -5.19
N ARG A 73 5.97 29.20 -5.12
CA ARG A 73 5.97 27.74 -5.11
C ARG A 73 5.35 27.16 -3.84
N GLU A 74 5.69 27.73 -2.69
CA GLU A 74 5.11 27.34 -1.40
C GLU A 74 3.59 27.48 -1.40
N ASN A 75 3.06 28.62 -1.86
CA ASN A 75 1.62 28.86 -1.94
C ASN A 75 0.91 27.86 -2.86
N ARG A 76 1.49 27.54 -4.03
CA ARG A 76 0.94 26.49 -4.92
C ARG A 76 0.90 25.13 -4.24
N LEU A 77 2.01 24.71 -3.61
CA LEU A 77 2.06 23.44 -2.89
C LEU A 77 1.07 23.37 -1.73
N LYS A 78 0.85 24.47 -1.06
CA LYS A 78 -0.18 24.61 -0.01
C LYS A 78 -1.58 24.42 -0.58
N GLU A 79 -1.91 25.11 -1.65
CA GLU A 79 -3.21 25.00 -2.33
C GLU A 79 -3.44 23.58 -2.84
N ASP A 80 -2.43 22.97 -3.49
CA ASP A 80 -2.50 21.59 -3.99
C ASP A 80 -2.70 20.57 -2.84
N ALA A 81 -2.01 20.77 -1.71
CA ALA A 81 -2.17 19.92 -0.53
C ALA A 81 -3.56 20.07 0.10
N GLU A 82 -4.07 21.29 0.27
CA GLU A 82 -5.41 21.57 0.79
C GLU A 82 -6.51 21.01 -0.12
N GLN A 83 -6.35 21.11 -1.44
CA GLN A 83 -7.28 20.50 -2.39
C GLN A 83 -7.26 18.97 -2.32
N ALA A 84 -6.06 18.37 -2.26
CA ALA A 84 -5.91 16.93 -2.14
C ALA A 84 -6.47 16.39 -0.81
N GLU A 85 -6.33 17.13 0.29
CA GLU A 85 -6.89 16.81 1.61
C GLU A 85 -8.42 16.87 1.58
N SER A 86 -9.00 17.95 1.04
CA SER A 86 -10.45 18.09 0.87
C SER A 86 -11.05 17.01 -0.02
N GLU A 87 -10.38 16.64 -1.11
CA GLU A 87 -10.79 15.52 -1.95
C GLU A 87 -10.74 14.20 -1.17
N MET A 88 -9.68 13.99 -0.39
CA MET A 88 -9.49 12.79 0.43
C MET A 88 -10.58 12.65 1.49
N ASP A 89 -10.91 13.71 2.21
CA ASP A 89 -11.98 13.74 3.21
C ASP A 89 -13.34 13.38 2.62
N ARG A 90 -13.59 13.75 1.37
CA ARG A 90 -14.83 13.41 0.67
C ARG A 90 -14.88 11.96 0.16
N ILE A 91 -13.75 11.43 -0.30
CA ILE A 91 -13.68 10.14 -1.00
C ILE A 91 -13.37 8.99 -0.04
N GLU A 92 -12.46 9.18 0.91
CA GLU A 92 -11.98 8.13 1.81
C GLU A 92 -13.11 7.43 2.59
N PRO A 93 -14.08 8.14 3.21
CA PRO A 93 -15.16 7.48 3.94
C PRO A 93 -15.98 6.54 3.03
N LYS A 94 -16.26 6.98 1.79
CA LYS A 94 -17.03 6.20 0.82
C LYS A 94 -16.26 4.96 0.35
N LEU A 95 -14.97 5.13 0.03
CA LEU A 95 -14.12 4.00 -0.37
C LEU A 95 -13.97 2.99 0.77
N ARG A 96 -13.74 3.46 1.99
CA ARG A 96 -13.66 2.58 3.19
C ARG A 96 -14.94 1.80 3.41
N GLU A 97 -16.10 2.42 3.28
CA GLU A 97 -17.39 1.73 3.39
C GLU A 97 -17.52 0.63 2.33
N GLN A 98 -17.18 0.90 1.08
CA GLN A 98 -17.22 -0.10 0.01
C GLN A 98 -16.22 -1.23 0.23
N ILE A 99 -14.99 -0.90 0.64
CA ILE A 99 -13.96 -1.88 0.98
C ILE A 99 -14.44 -2.81 2.11
N VAL A 100 -15.03 -2.27 3.17
CA VAL A 100 -15.57 -3.07 4.28
C VAL A 100 -16.66 -4.01 3.78
N ARG A 101 -17.64 -3.50 3.02
CA ARG A 101 -18.70 -4.32 2.42
C ARG A 101 -18.16 -5.44 1.54
N LEU A 102 -17.19 -5.15 0.68
CA LEU A 102 -16.58 -6.16 -0.19
C LEU A 102 -15.80 -7.21 0.61
N ARG A 103 -15.07 -6.80 1.66
CA ARG A 103 -14.36 -7.72 2.55
C ARG A 103 -15.29 -8.61 3.37
N GLU A 104 -16.50 -8.17 3.69
CA GLU A 104 -17.51 -8.97 4.38
C GLU A 104 -18.18 -9.96 3.44
N ILE A 105 -18.38 -9.59 2.17
CA ILE A 105 -19.10 -10.43 1.22
C ILE A 105 -18.23 -11.48 0.54
N LEU A 106 -16.96 -11.20 0.25
CA LEU A 106 -16.06 -12.12 -0.42
C LEU A 106 -15.90 -13.50 0.29
N PRO A 107 -15.78 -13.57 1.63
CA PRO A 107 -15.78 -14.86 2.33
C PRO A 107 -17.09 -15.65 2.14
N ARG A 108 -18.22 -14.96 1.99
CA ARG A 108 -19.51 -15.61 1.72
C ARG A 108 -19.55 -16.19 0.30
N TYR A 109 -19.08 -15.46 -0.70
CA TYR A 109 -18.88 -15.99 -2.05
C TYR A 109 -18.00 -17.24 -2.04
N ALA A 110 -16.87 -17.20 -1.35
CA ALA A 110 -15.98 -18.35 -1.24
C ALA A 110 -16.65 -19.56 -0.56
N LYS A 111 -17.50 -19.32 0.45
CA LYS A 111 -18.29 -20.37 1.12
C LYS A 111 -19.30 -20.99 0.15
N VAL A 112 -20.08 -20.17 -0.55
CA VAL A 112 -21.09 -20.63 -1.52
C VAL A 112 -20.42 -21.41 -2.67
N ARG A 113 -19.29 -20.94 -3.16
CA ARG A 113 -18.50 -21.65 -4.19
C ARG A 113 -18.08 -23.05 -3.73
N LYS A 114 -17.61 -23.19 -2.48
CA LYS A 114 -17.24 -24.50 -1.90
C LYS A 114 -18.46 -25.42 -1.77
N LEU A 115 -19.58 -24.87 -1.29
CA LEU A 115 -20.82 -25.65 -1.16
C LEU A 115 -21.38 -26.05 -2.51
N LYS A 116 -21.28 -25.19 -3.53
CA LYS A 116 -21.68 -25.53 -4.90
C LYS A 116 -20.85 -26.71 -5.45
N ALA A 117 -19.54 -26.68 -5.29
CA ALA A 117 -18.66 -27.75 -5.73
C ALA A 117 -18.96 -29.08 -4.99
N GLU A 118 -19.26 -29.01 -3.68
CA GLU A 118 -19.68 -30.20 -2.92
C GLU A 118 -21.04 -30.69 -3.33
N TYR A 119 -21.99 -29.79 -3.60
CA TYR A 119 -23.32 -30.14 -4.12
C TYR A 119 -23.23 -30.84 -5.47
N GLU A 120 -22.43 -30.34 -6.41
CA GLU A 120 -22.18 -30.96 -7.71
C GLU A 120 -21.60 -32.36 -7.56
N LYS A 121 -20.62 -32.52 -6.67
CA LYS A 121 -20.01 -33.82 -6.34
C LYS A 121 -21.03 -34.81 -5.74
N GLN A 122 -21.85 -34.37 -4.80
CA GLN A 122 -22.88 -35.20 -4.19
C GLN A 122 -23.98 -35.54 -5.20
N THR A 123 -24.29 -34.65 -6.14
CA THR A 123 -25.21 -34.95 -7.26
C THR A 123 -24.73 -36.11 -8.11
N VAL A 124 -23.44 -36.08 -8.51
CA VAL A 124 -22.83 -37.18 -9.28
C VAL A 124 -22.82 -38.47 -8.48
N GLN A 125 -22.45 -38.41 -7.19
CA GLN A 125 -22.45 -39.59 -6.33
C GLN A 125 -23.85 -40.17 -6.14
N MET A 126 -24.86 -39.35 -5.96
CA MET A 126 -26.25 -39.77 -5.83
C MET A 126 -26.73 -40.47 -7.10
N THR A 127 -26.47 -39.89 -8.27
CA THR A 127 -26.81 -40.51 -9.56
C THR A 127 -26.17 -41.91 -9.69
N ARG A 128 -24.87 -42.02 -9.39
CA ARG A 128 -24.16 -43.29 -9.41
C ARG A 128 -24.76 -44.35 -8.46
N CYS A 129 -25.15 -43.92 -7.25
CA CYS A 129 -25.78 -44.85 -6.29
C CYS A 129 -27.18 -45.30 -6.73
N ILE A 130 -27.96 -44.40 -7.40
CA ILE A 130 -29.23 -44.75 -8.00
C ILE A 130 -29.04 -45.83 -9.10
N ASP A 131 -28.10 -45.62 -10.03
CA ASP A 131 -27.85 -46.55 -11.12
C ASP A 131 -27.36 -47.91 -10.61
N GLN A 132 -26.46 -47.93 -9.60
CA GLN A 132 -26.02 -49.13 -8.96
C GLN A 132 -27.15 -49.87 -8.21
N CYS A 133 -28.01 -49.17 -7.51
CA CYS A 133 -29.16 -49.72 -6.81
C CYS A 133 -30.16 -50.33 -7.81
N LYS A 134 -30.41 -49.64 -8.92
CA LYS A 134 -31.28 -50.13 -9.98
C LYS A 134 -30.73 -51.44 -10.58
N ALA A 135 -29.46 -51.42 -11.01
CA ALA A 135 -28.80 -52.61 -11.55
C ALA A 135 -28.82 -53.83 -10.60
N ALA A 136 -28.53 -53.58 -9.31
CA ALA A 136 -28.56 -54.63 -8.29
C ALA A 136 -29.99 -55.15 -8.06
N SER A 137 -30.98 -54.31 -8.13
CA SER A 137 -32.39 -54.70 -7.99
C SER A 137 -32.85 -55.53 -9.18
N GLU A 138 -32.51 -55.12 -10.40
CA GLU A 138 -32.85 -55.85 -11.64
C GLU A 138 -32.16 -57.23 -11.62
N ASP A 139 -30.88 -57.32 -11.26
CA ASP A 139 -30.15 -58.59 -11.13
C ASP A 139 -30.76 -59.52 -10.09
N TYR A 140 -31.14 -59.01 -8.91
CA TYR A 140 -31.82 -59.78 -7.90
C TYR A 140 -33.22 -60.26 -8.38
N GLU A 141 -34.02 -59.41 -9.01
CA GLU A 141 -35.35 -59.78 -9.51
C GLU A 141 -35.28 -60.83 -10.61
N GLU A 142 -34.30 -60.73 -11.51
CA GLU A 142 -34.09 -61.73 -12.54
C GLU A 142 -33.70 -63.10 -11.94
N LYS A 143 -32.71 -63.12 -11.05
CA LYS A 143 -32.26 -64.33 -10.38
C LYS A 143 -33.37 -64.98 -9.55
N TYR A 144 -34.13 -64.15 -8.80
CA TYR A 144 -35.26 -64.61 -8.02
C TYR A 144 -36.35 -65.22 -8.92
N ARG A 145 -36.66 -64.62 -10.06
CA ARG A 145 -37.65 -65.12 -11.02
C ARG A 145 -37.22 -66.49 -11.59
N ILE A 146 -35.96 -66.61 -11.99
CA ILE A 146 -35.41 -67.91 -12.49
C ILE A 146 -35.48 -68.97 -11.37
N PHE A 147 -35.01 -68.66 -10.18
CA PHE A 147 -35.05 -69.57 -9.03
C PHE A 147 -36.48 -70.03 -8.72
N PHE A 148 -37.41 -69.09 -8.67
CA PHE A 148 -38.82 -69.41 -8.38
C PHE A 148 -39.46 -70.23 -9.49
N GLY A 149 -39.10 -69.98 -10.76
CA GLY A 149 -39.58 -70.79 -11.91
C GLY A 149 -39.03 -72.21 -11.88
N GLU A 150 -37.88 -72.43 -11.31
CA GLU A 150 -37.24 -73.76 -11.21
C GLU A 150 -37.61 -74.55 -9.93
N GLN A 151 -38.37 -73.97 -8.99
CA GLN A 151 -38.81 -74.66 -7.80
C GLN A 151 -39.43 -76.02 -8.05
N ALA A 152 -40.25 -76.12 -9.15
CA ALA A 152 -40.86 -77.37 -9.58
C ALA A 152 -39.80 -78.42 -10.00
N GLY A 153 -38.70 -78.01 -10.64
CA GLY A 153 -37.61 -78.85 -11.01
C GLY A 153 -36.77 -79.37 -9.82
N ILE A 154 -36.52 -78.39 -8.84
CA ILE A 154 -35.80 -78.76 -7.58
C ILE A 154 -36.59 -79.77 -6.77
N LEU A 155 -37.91 -79.48 -6.56
CA LEU A 155 -38.79 -80.39 -5.85
C LEU A 155 -38.90 -81.78 -6.61
N ALA A 156 -38.88 -81.77 -7.93
CA ALA A 156 -38.95 -82.95 -8.75
C ALA A 156 -37.68 -83.84 -8.59
N GLN A 157 -36.51 -83.31 -8.26
CA GLN A 157 -35.29 -84.07 -7.97
C GLN A 157 -35.39 -84.91 -6.70
N GLU A 158 -36.13 -84.38 -5.70
CA GLU A 158 -36.32 -85.04 -4.42
C GLU A 158 -37.42 -86.14 -4.46
N LEU A 159 -38.22 -86.19 -5.57
CA LEU A 159 -39.27 -87.14 -5.70
C LEU A 159 -38.76 -88.56 -5.90
N LYS A 160 -39.05 -89.40 -4.94
CA LYS A 160 -38.77 -90.89 -5.01
C LYS A 160 -40.00 -91.59 -5.52
N GLU A 161 -39.80 -92.56 -6.46
CA GLU A 161 -40.89 -93.33 -6.98
C GLU A 161 -41.58 -94.11 -5.87
N GLY A 162 -42.88 -94.14 -5.81
CA GLY A 162 -43.66 -94.75 -4.75
C GLY A 162 -43.86 -93.97 -3.43
N SER A 163 -43.22 -92.76 -3.30
CA SER A 163 -43.44 -91.92 -2.13
C SER A 163 -44.42 -90.81 -2.47
N PRO A 164 -45.33 -90.41 -1.57
CA PRO A 164 -46.29 -89.36 -1.84
C PRO A 164 -45.58 -88.01 -2.02
N CYS A 165 -45.93 -87.25 -3.08
CA CYS A 165 -45.42 -85.98 -3.39
C CYS A 165 -45.84 -84.94 -2.33
N PRO A 166 -44.91 -84.15 -1.72
CA PRO A 166 -45.26 -83.17 -0.68
C PRO A 166 -46.15 -81.97 -1.21
N VAL A 167 -46.29 -81.81 -2.55
CA VAL A 167 -47.07 -80.75 -3.17
C VAL A 167 -48.49 -81.21 -3.53
N CYS A 168 -48.62 -82.40 -4.15
CA CYS A 168 -49.91 -82.91 -4.67
C CYS A 168 -50.33 -84.28 -4.12
N GLY A 169 -49.53 -84.96 -3.32
CA GLY A 169 -49.83 -86.23 -2.72
C GLY A 169 -49.72 -87.43 -3.69
N SER A 170 -49.45 -87.26 -4.97
CA SER A 170 -49.33 -88.32 -5.98
C SER A 170 -48.05 -89.14 -5.73
N VAL A 171 -48.13 -90.49 -5.94
CA VAL A 171 -46.99 -91.42 -5.81
C VAL A 171 -46.28 -91.71 -7.15
N HIS A 172 -46.79 -91.21 -8.24
CA HIS A 172 -46.27 -91.42 -9.59
C HIS A 172 -46.36 -90.11 -10.40
N HIS A 173 -45.20 -89.61 -10.99
CA HIS A 173 -45.08 -88.43 -11.83
C HIS A 173 -44.40 -88.86 -13.15
N PRO A 174 -45.18 -89.04 -14.25
CA PRO A 174 -44.64 -89.51 -15.53
C PRO A 174 -43.77 -88.46 -16.22
N HIS A 175 -43.97 -87.13 -15.94
CA HIS A 175 -43.21 -86.04 -16.49
C HIS A 175 -42.72 -85.17 -15.35
N LYS A 176 -41.54 -85.47 -14.81
CA LYS A 176 -40.91 -84.69 -13.81
C LYS A 176 -40.33 -83.40 -14.44
N ALA A 177 -40.55 -82.26 -13.75
CA ALA A 177 -39.88 -81.01 -14.14
C ALA A 177 -38.36 -81.15 -14.02
N LYS A 178 -37.62 -80.56 -14.95
CA LYS A 178 -36.13 -80.59 -14.97
C LYS A 178 -35.66 -79.17 -14.69
N ILE A 179 -34.52 -79.08 -13.94
CA ILE A 179 -33.82 -77.78 -13.78
C ILE A 179 -33.17 -77.43 -15.14
N SER A 180 -33.31 -76.19 -15.55
CA SER A 180 -32.72 -75.71 -16.80
C SER A 180 -31.17 -75.72 -16.70
N GLU A 181 -30.45 -75.94 -17.86
CA GLU A 181 -29.00 -75.72 -17.92
C GLU A 181 -28.71 -74.26 -17.67
N GLY A 182 -28.15 -73.89 -16.50
CA GLY A 182 -27.92 -72.50 -16.05
C GLY A 182 -28.85 -72.07 -14.90
N GLY A 183 -29.55 -73.02 -14.23
CA GLY A 183 -30.44 -72.74 -13.10
C GLY A 183 -29.72 -72.03 -11.98
N VAL A 184 -30.45 -71.08 -11.31
CA VAL A 184 -29.96 -70.27 -10.20
C VAL A 184 -30.30 -71.02 -8.90
N ASP A 185 -29.29 -71.24 -8.05
CA ASP A 185 -29.45 -71.82 -6.74
C ASP A 185 -29.87 -70.80 -5.68
N GLU A 186 -30.36 -71.20 -4.53
CA GLU A 186 -30.76 -70.36 -3.41
C GLU A 186 -29.60 -69.46 -2.92
N LYS A 187 -28.39 -69.98 -2.95
CA LYS A 187 -27.18 -69.23 -2.52
C LYS A 187 -26.90 -68.03 -3.40
N THR A 188 -27.03 -68.20 -4.72
CA THR A 188 -26.88 -67.14 -5.72
C THR A 188 -27.96 -66.04 -5.53
N VAL A 189 -29.21 -66.40 -5.23
CA VAL A 189 -30.29 -65.46 -4.92
C VAL A 189 -30.01 -64.68 -3.62
N GLU A 190 -29.54 -65.38 -2.57
CA GLU A 190 -29.14 -64.72 -1.31
C GLU A 190 -27.97 -63.75 -1.49
N GLU A 191 -26.99 -64.08 -2.29
CA GLU A 191 -25.86 -63.20 -2.64
C GLU A 191 -26.37 -61.94 -3.38
N ALA A 192 -27.22 -62.12 -4.39
CA ALA A 192 -27.79 -60.99 -5.13
C ALA A 192 -28.66 -60.11 -4.20
N LYS A 193 -29.43 -60.72 -3.28
CA LYS A 193 -30.19 -60.00 -2.25
C LYS A 193 -29.29 -59.13 -1.37
N LYS A 194 -28.14 -59.66 -0.90
CA LYS A 194 -27.20 -58.90 -0.06
C LYS A 194 -26.62 -57.72 -0.84
N ILE A 195 -26.27 -57.94 -2.11
CA ILE A 195 -25.76 -56.85 -2.99
C ILE A 195 -26.80 -55.75 -3.18
N ARG A 196 -28.08 -56.13 -3.46
CA ARG A 196 -29.20 -55.18 -3.55
C ARG A 196 -29.38 -54.39 -2.26
N ASP A 197 -29.46 -55.06 -1.12
CA ASP A 197 -29.68 -54.44 0.19
C ASP A 197 -28.53 -53.49 0.57
N GLU A 198 -27.29 -53.85 0.21
CA GLU A 198 -26.13 -52.96 0.37
C GLU A 198 -26.21 -51.74 -0.56
N ALA A 199 -26.61 -51.90 -1.82
CA ALA A 199 -26.81 -50.83 -2.76
C ALA A 199 -27.93 -49.90 -2.33
N GLU A 200 -29.03 -50.41 -1.79
CA GLU A 200 -30.11 -49.58 -1.21
C GLU A 200 -29.65 -48.75 -0.02
N ARG A 201 -28.84 -49.32 0.89
CA ARG A 201 -28.25 -48.58 2.01
C ARG A 201 -27.34 -47.48 1.52
N LYS A 202 -26.46 -47.76 0.55
CA LYS A 202 -25.59 -46.77 -0.06
C LYS A 202 -26.39 -45.65 -0.73
N ARG A 203 -27.45 -45.97 -1.45
CA ARG A 203 -28.33 -44.97 -2.07
C ARG A 203 -29.03 -44.10 -1.02
N ALA A 204 -29.53 -44.68 0.08
CA ALA A 204 -30.19 -43.96 1.15
C ALA A 204 -29.21 -42.98 1.84
N ALA A 205 -27.99 -43.41 2.17
CA ALA A 205 -26.97 -42.55 2.74
C ALA A 205 -26.52 -41.42 1.76
N ALA A 206 -26.38 -41.73 0.47
CA ALA A 206 -26.04 -40.72 -0.55
C ALA A 206 -27.19 -39.70 -0.70
N GLN A 207 -28.46 -40.14 -0.62
CA GLN A 207 -29.62 -39.27 -0.68
C GLN A 207 -29.67 -38.31 0.53
N GLU A 208 -29.43 -38.81 1.72
CA GLU A 208 -29.40 -37.99 2.94
C GLU A 208 -28.31 -36.90 2.82
N LYS A 209 -27.08 -37.30 2.43
CA LYS A 209 -25.97 -36.38 2.25
C LYS A 209 -26.21 -35.34 1.15
N TYR A 210 -26.79 -35.75 0.03
CA TYR A 210 -27.19 -34.84 -1.04
C TYR A 210 -28.20 -33.80 -0.55
N GLN A 211 -29.22 -34.21 0.19
CA GLN A 211 -30.23 -33.29 0.74
C GLN A 211 -29.66 -32.32 1.74
N GLU A 212 -28.76 -32.78 2.61
CA GLU A 212 -28.06 -31.94 3.59
C GLU A 212 -27.25 -30.83 2.86
N VAL A 213 -26.38 -31.23 1.93
CA VAL A 213 -25.51 -30.29 1.20
C VAL A 213 -26.32 -29.35 0.32
N ARG A 214 -27.38 -29.86 -0.32
CA ARG A 214 -28.30 -29.05 -1.10
C ARG A 214 -28.97 -27.96 -0.25
N ALA A 215 -29.49 -28.32 0.91
CA ALA A 215 -30.14 -27.35 1.80
C ALA A 215 -29.19 -26.29 2.30
N GLN A 216 -27.95 -26.67 2.61
CA GLN A 216 -26.91 -25.73 3.01
C GLN A 216 -26.53 -24.78 1.85
N PHE A 217 -26.34 -25.32 0.65
CA PHE A 217 -26.03 -24.51 -0.53
C PHE A 217 -27.15 -23.52 -0.86
N GLU A 218 -28.41 -23.97 -0.93
CA GLU A 218 -29.59 -23.11 -1.22
C GLU A 218 -29.77 -22.01 -0.17
N THR A 219 -29.51 -22.32 1.10
CA THR A 219 -29.63 -21.35 2.20
C THR A 219 -28.56 -20.26 2.11
N GLU A 220 -27.30 -20.65 1.91
CA GLU A 220 -26.18 -19.71 1.79
C GLU A 220 -26.27 -18.90 0.49
N GLU A 221 -26.70 -19.50 -0.60
CA GLU A 221 -26.90 -18.79 -1.89
C GLU A 221 -27.99 -17.71 -1.77
N LYS A 222 -29.13 -18.03 -1.11
CA LYS A 222 -30.19 -17.04 -0.84
C LYS A 222 -29.73 -15.92 0.10
N ALA A 223 -28.92 -16.26 1.10
CA ALA A 223 -28.36 -15.29 2.03
C ALA A 223 -27.37 -14.32 1.36
N LEU A 224 -26.85 -14.67 0.19
CA LEU A 224 -25.88 -13.85 -0.51
C LEU A 224 -26.51 -12.64 -1.20
N PHE A 225 -27.75 -12.64 -1.65
CA PHE A 225 -28.51 -11.48 -2.22
C PHE A 225 -29.90 -11.85 -2.74
N GLY A 226 -30.39 -13.06 -2.49
CA GLY A 226 -31.61 -13.57 -3.11
C GLY A 226 -31.45 -14.00 -4.57
N GLU A 227 -30.23 -13.90 -5.11
CA GLU A 227 -29.90 -14.29 -6.48
C GLU A 227 -29.02 -15.54 -6.51
N ARG A 228 -28.92 -16.15 -7.70
CA ARG A 228 -28.04 -17.31 -7.88
C ARG A 228 -26.57 -16.91 -7.82
N TYR A 229 -25.76 -17.76 -7.20
CA TYR A 229 -24.31 -17.58 -7.18
C TYR A 229 -23.73 -17.55 -8.61
N SER A 230 -22.98 -16.51 -8.90
CA SER A 230 -22.19 -16.36 -10.12
C SER A 230 -20.72 -16.20 -9.77
N ARG A 231 -19.85 -16.97 -10.43
CA ARG A 231 -18.38 -16.80 -10.32
C ARG A 231 -17.92 -15.46 -10.87
N GLU A 232 -18.66 -14.93 -11.84
CA GLU A 232 -18.39 -13.63 -12.43
C GLU A 232 -18.59 -12.50 -11.42
N ASP A 233 -19.67 -12.55 -10.64
CA ASP A 233 -19.95 -11.55 -9.58
C ASP A 233 -18.91 -11.59 -8.45
N GLU A 234 -18.48 -12.79 -8.06
CA GLU A 234 -17.38 -12.97 -7.09
C GLU A 234 -16.10 -12.33 -7.63
N LYS A 235 -15.72 -12.59 -8.89
CA LYS A 235 -14.55 -12.02 -9.53
C LYS A 235 -14.64 -10.50 -9.65
N GLN A 236 -15.78 -9.97 -10.04
CA GLN A 236 -16.00 -8.52 -10.09
C GLN A 236 -15.86 -7.88 -8.70
N ALA A 237 -16.31 -8.55 -7.64
CA ALA A 237 -16.13 -8.07 -6.27
C ALA A 237 -14.65 -8.10 -5.85
N GLU A 238 -13.88 -9.15 -6.21
CA GLU A 238 -12.44 -9.23 -6.02
C GLU A 238 -11.71 -8.07 -6.74
N ASP A 239 -12.03 -7.84 -8.01
CA ASP A 239 -11.42 -6.79 -8.84
C ASP A 239 -11.74 -5.39 -8.30
N ARG A 240 -12.99 -5.12 -7.90
CA ARG A 240 -13.40 -3.85 -7.29
C ARG A 240 -12.71 -3.60 -5.94
N LEU A 241 -12.54 -4.64 -5.13
CA LEU A 241 -11.82 -4.50 -3.87
C LEU A 241 -10.38 -4.07 -4.11
N ALA A 242 -9.69 -4.73 -5.04
CA ALA A 242 -8.31 -4.39 -5.41
C ALA A 242 -8.21 -2.97 -5.99
N GLU A 243 -9.16 -2.55 -6.83
CA GLU A 243 -9.23 -1.21 -7.39
C GLU A 243 -9.40 -0.14 -6.29
N TYR A 244 -10.35 -0.33 -5.38
CA TYR A 244 -10.62 0.64 -4.31
C TYR A 244 -9.45 0.75 -3.30
N GLU A 245 -8.82 -0.36 -2.95
CA GLU A 245 -7.63 -0.38 -2.10
C GLU A 245 -6.46 0.34 -2.76
N SER A 246 -6.23 0.08 -4.05
CA SER A 246 -5.19 0.72 -4.85
C SER A 246 -5.43 2.23 -4.97
N LEU A 247 -6.66 2.64 -5.28
CA LEU A 247 -7.04 4.05 -5.39
C LEU A 247 -6.83 4.79 -4.06
N LEU A 248 -7.27 4.20 -2.96
CA LEU A 248 -7.10 4.77 -1.62
C LEU A 248 -5.61 4.92 -1.26
N ALA A 249 -4.80 3.91 -1.53
CA ALA A 249 -3.36 3.94 -1.29
C ALA A 249 -2.67 5.02 -2.14
N GLN A 250 -3.03 5.14 -3.42
CA GLN A 250 -2.49 6.13 -4.34
C GLN A 250 -2.83 7.55 -3.88
N LYS A 251 -4.10 7.82 -3.54
CA LYS A 251 -4.54 9.14 -3.07
C LYS A 251 -3.84 9.56 -1.77
N ARG A 252 -3.72 8.65 -0.79
CA ARG A 252 -2.96 8.89 0.45
C ARG A 252 -1.48 9.17 0.19
N SER A 253 -0.86 8.40 -0.70
CA SER A 253 0.54 8.61 -1.07
C SER A 253 0.75 9.98 -1.73
N ASN A 254 -0.18 10.39 -2.59
CA ASN A 254 -0.11 11.69 -3.25
C ASN A 254 -0.26 12.85 -2.24
N LEU A 255 -1.26 12.80 -1.37
CA LEU A 255 -1.46 13.78 -0.30
C LEU A 255 -0.20 13.92 0.57
N LYS A 256 0.35 12.80 1.02
CA LYS A 256 1.57 12.80 1.81
C LYS A 256 2.75 13.46 1.08
N LYS A 257 2.93 13.18 -0.21
CA LYS A 257 3.99 13.80 -1.02
C LYS A 257 3.83 15.31 -1.12
N LEU A 258 2.61 15.80 -1.30
CA LEU A 258 2.30 17.23 -1.36
C LEU A 258 2.56 17.92 -0.02
N GLN A 259 2.09 17.33 1.08
CA GLN A 259 2.33 17.85 2.43
C GLN A 259 3.83 17.87 2.79
N ASP A 260 4.58 16.81 2.46
CA ASP A 260 6.02 16.76 2.69
C ASP A 260 6.78 17.78 1.82
N ALA A 261 6.35 17.99 0.56
CA ALA A 261 6.95 18.99 -0.33
C ALA A 261 6.66 20.41 0.18
N TYR A 262 5.42 20.71 0.57
CA TYR A 262 5.04 21.98 1.18
C TYR A 262 5.88 22.28 2.41
N ARG A 263 5.93 21.34 3.38
CA ARG A 263 6.70 21.52 4.62
C ARG A 263 8.17 21.83 4.34
N LYS A 264 8.82 21.07 3.45
CA LYS A 264 10.22 21.30 3.09
C LYS A 264 10.45 22.68 2.47
N THR A 265 9.55 23.12 1.59
CA THR A 265 9.66 24.43 0.95
C THR A 265 9.44 25.54 1.97
N ALA A 266 8.47 25.40 2.87
CA ALA A 266 8.21 26.38 3.95
C ALA A 266 9.40 26.48 4.93
N GLU A 267 9.97 25.36 5.35
CA GLU A 267 11.18 25.33 6.21
C GLU A 267 12.37 26.02 5.54
N GLU A 268 12.58 25.80 4.26
CA GLU A 268 13.66 26.44 3.50
C GLU A 268 13.42 27.94 3.33
N ASN A 269 12.19 28.36 3.01
CA ASN A 269 11.83 29.77 2.92
C ASN A 269 12.03 30.49 4.26
N GLN A 270 11.65 29.88 5.37
CA GLN A 270 11.87 30.44 6.71
C GLN A 270 13.36 30.58 7.02
N ARG A 271 14.19 29.61 6.66
CA ARG A 271 15.64 29.65 6.83
C ARG A 271 16.28 30.78 6.02
N GLN A 272 15.87 30.93 4.76
CA GLN A 272 16.39 31.99 3.90
C GLN A 272 15.91 33.38 4.32
N ALA A 273 14.70 33.51 4.84
CA ALA A 273 14.20 34.76 5.44
C ALA A 273 15.08 35.20 6.63
N GLY A 274 15.38 34.29 7.55
CA GLY A 274 16.29 34.59 8.65
C GLY A 274 17.70 34.97 8.20
N ARG A 275 18.19 34.35 7.10
CA ARG A 275 19.46 34.76 6.48
C ARG A 275 19.39 36.16 5.89
N ALA A 276 18.31 36.51 5.19
CA ALA A 276 18.10 37.85 4.63
C ALA A 276 18.08 38.91 5.72
N GLU A 277 17.38 38.68 6.82
CA GLU A 277 17.35 39.59 7.99
C GLU A 277 18.77 39.82 8.54
N ASN A 278 19.57 38.78 8.72
CA ASN A 278 20.95 38.89 9.19
C ASN A 278 21.82 39.68 8.21
N LEU A 279 21.67 39.45 6.90
CA LEU A 279 22.43 40.22 5.88
C LEU A 279 22.02 41.70 5.88
N VAL A 280 20.77 42.02 6.11
CA VAL A 280 20.30 43.42 6.24
C VAL A 280 20.98 44.09 7.45
N LEU A 281 21.05 43.41 8.59
CA LEU A 281 21.73 43.92 9.77
C LEU A 281 23.23 44.17 9.50
N GLN A 282 23.92 43.19 8.93
CA GLN A 282 25.34 43.32 8.57
C GLN A 282 25.58 44.48 7.59
N LYS A 283 24.71 44.64 6.60
CA LYS A 283 24.78 45.77 5.66
C LYS A 283 24.69 47.09 6.40
N THR A 284 23.72 47.24 7.31
CA THR A 284 23.54 48.47 8.11
C THR A 284 24.77 48.78 8.95
N GLU A 285 25.34 47.78 9.64
CA GLU A 285 26.58 47.93 10.41
C GLU A 285 27.78 48.37 9.56
N LEU A 286 27.91 47.83 8.34
CA LEU A 286 28.97 48.23 7.43
C LEU A 286 28.76 49.62 6.86
N GLU A 287 27.53 50.02 6.57
CA GLU A 287 27.19 51.40 6.13
C GLU A 287 27.50 52.42 7.22
N GLU A 288 27.12 52.18 8.47
CA GLU A 288 27.47 53.01 9.63
C GLU A 288 29.00 53.10 9.83
N ARG A 289 29.69 51.97 9.73
CA ARG A 289 31.16 51.94 9.84
C ARG A 289 31.81 52.70 8.72
N PHE A 290 31.33 52.62 7.50
CA PHE A 290 31.83 53.38 6.36
C PHE A 290 31.67 54.89 6.58
N GLU A 291 30.54 55.33 7.12
CA GLU A 291 30.33 56.75 7.43
C GLU A 291 31.31 57.23 8.51
N GLN A 292 31.56 56.43 9.55
CA GLN A 292 32.57 56.76 10.59
C GLN A 292 33.97 56.84 10.02
N GLU A 293 34.39 55.88 9.19
CA GLU A 293 35.72 55.86 8.52
C GLU A 293 35.86 57.06 7.57
N GLN A 294 34.81 57.46 6.86
CA GLN A 294 34.82 58.68 6.04
C GLN A 294 34.97 59.95 6.86
N GLU A 295 34.29 60.05 8.00
CA GLU A 295 34.42 61.21 8.86
C GLU A 295 35.81 61.35 9.49
N MET A 296 36.37 60.24 9.94
CA MET A 296 37.78 60.20 10.42
C MET A 296 38.78 60.61 9.32
N PHE A 297 38.57 60.15 8.07
CA PHE A 297 39.36 60.56 6.93
C PHE A 297 39.29 62.08 6.64
N ARG A 298 38.09 62.66 6.74
CA ARG A 298 37.95 64.13 6.61
C ARG A 298 38.63 64.93 7.66
N GLN A 299 38.79 64.42 8.90
CA GLN A 299 39.46 65.08 9.99
C GLN A 299 40.98 65.02 9.88
N GLU A 300 41.54 64.06 9.16
CA GLU A 300 42.98 63.89 8.93
C GLU A 300 43.50 64.74 7.75
N ILE A 301 42.61 65.16 6.81
CA ILE A 301 42.97 66.02 5.67
C ILE A 301 42.91 67.50 6.10
#